data_fbe6f34042b8565ac74f7d7cd43faf79
#
_entry.id   fbe6f34042b8565ac74f7d7cd43faf79
#
_cell.length_a   1.000
_cell.length_b   1.000
_cell.length_c   1.000
_cell.angle_alpha   90.00
_cell.angle_beta   90.00
_cell.angle_gamma   90.00
#
_symmetry.space_group_name_H-M   'P 1'
#
loop_
_entity.id
_entity.type
_entity.pdbx_description
1 polymer ?
#
loop_
_entity_poly.entity_id
_entity_poly.type
_entity_poly.pdbx_seq_one_letter_code
_entity_poly.pdbx_strand_id
1 'polypeptide(L)' 'MVFRVTVYTEDDGSITLSMDDMDLVVNAPSKEASIKTLCRDMVEYAEEYRKEFAVYSAVPNRAAHAPLVEEILTATP' A
#
# COMPACT_ATOMS: atom_id res chain seq x y z
N MET A 1 -5.21 1.89 -13.37
CA MET A 1 -5.72 2.45 -12.08
C MET A 1 -4.67 3.36 -11.48
N VAL A 2 -5.10 4.44 -10.90
CA VAL A 2 -4.21 5.41 -10.24
C VAL A 2 -4.43 5.31 -8.74
N PHE A 3 -3.35 5.11 -7.99
CA PHE A 3 -3.40 5.10 -6.53
C PHE A 3 -3.15 6.50 -6.00
N ARG A 4 -3.93 6.89 -5.00
CA ARG A 4 -3.78 8.19 -4.35
C ARG A 4 -2.90 8.06 -3.12
N VAL A 5 -1.86 8.87 -3.08
CA VAL A 5 -0.93 8.89 -1.95
C VAL A 5 -0.84 10.31 -1.41
N THR A 6 -1.06 10.47 -0.12
CA THR A 6 -0.87 11.76 0.54
C THR A 6 0.54 11.81 1.12
N VAL A 7 1.23 12.92 0.88
CA VAL A 7 2.62 13.12 1.32
C VAL A 7 2.63 14.12 2.47
N TYR A 8 3.26 13.71 3.58
CA TYR A 8 3.44 14.59 4.74
C TYR A 8 4.93 14.77 5.00
N THR A 9 5.37 16.00 5.23
CA THR A 9 6.72 16.27 5.71
C THR A 9 6.64 16.42 7.22
N GLU A 10 7.32 15.54 7.95
CA GLU A 10 7.30 15.57 9.41
C GLU A 10 8.30 16.60 9.95
N ASP A 11 8.15 16.93 11.25
CA ASP A 11 9.00 17.95 11.90
C ASP A 11 10.48 17.61 11.89
N ASP A 12 10.81 16.33 11.86
CA ASP A 12 12.22 15.88 11.83
C ASP A 12 12.78 15.79 10.40
N GLY A 13 11.99 16.22 9.40
CA GLY A 13 12.41 16.18 8.01
C GLY A 13 12.12 14.87 7.30
N SER A 14 11.61 13.87 8.01
CA SER A 14 11.23 12.62 7.39
C SER A 14 9.95 12.78 6.57
N ILE A 15 9.70 11.82 5.69
CA ILE A 15 8.52 11.83 4.82
C ILE A 15 7.60 10.67 5.18
N THR A 16 6.33 10.99 5.36
CA THR A 16 5.28 9.99 5.57
C THR A 16 4.41 9.94 4.33
N LEU A 17 4.17 8.75 3.82
CA LEU A 17 3.23 8.51 2.73
C LEU A 17 2.04 7.73 3.28
N SER A 18 0.84 8.21 2.96
CA SER A 18 -0.40 7.55 3.36
C SER A 18 -1.19 7.19 2.11
N MET A 19 -1.52 5.92 1.98
CA MET A 19 -2.34 5.41 0.89
C MET A 19 -3.64 4.91 1.48
N ASP A 20 -4.65 5.76 1.50
CA ASP A 20 -5.92 5.49 2.18
C ASP A 20 -6.70 4.34 1.55
N ASP A 21 -6.55 4.15 0.24
CA ASP A 21 -7.26 3.09 -0.48
C ASP A 21 -6.96 1.69 0.06
N MET A 22 -5.79 1.50 0.66
CA MET A 22 -5.36 0.21 1.19
C MET A 22 -4.91 0.28 2.66
N ASP A 23 -5.16 1.40 3.32
CA ASP A 23 -4.76 1.61 4.72
C ASP A 23 -3.27 1.40 4.95
N LEU A 24 -2.44 1.80 3.98
CA LEU A 24 -0.99 1.68 4.10
C LEU A 24 -0.37 3.03 4.43
N VAL A 25 0.52 3.04 5.43
CA VAL A 25 1.25 4.23 5.84
C VAL A 25 2.71 3.84 6.03
N VAL A 26 3.62 4.62 5.45
CA VAL A 26 5.05 4.42 5.61
C VAL A 26 5.72 5.72 5.99
N ASN A 27 6.86 5.64 6.66
CA ASN A 27 7.69 6.78 7.00
C ASN A 27 9.15 6.42 6.70
N ALA A 28 9.87 7.35 6.08
CA ALA A 28 11.27 7.14 5.73
C ALA A 28 12.02 8.47 5.74
N PRO A 29 13.36 8.43 5.80
CA PRO A 29 14.17 9.66 5.88
C PRO A 29 14.08 10.58 4.66
N SER A 30 13.72 10.06 3.50
CA SER A 30 13.63 10.85 2.28
C SER A 30 12.40 10.42 1.47
N LYS A 31 12.03 11.27 0.50
CA LYS A 31 10.91 10.97 -0.38
C LYS A 31 11.19 9.71 -1.20
N GLU A 32 12.40 9.58 -1.74
CA GLU A 32 12.78 8.42 -2.53
C GLU A 32 12.69 7.12 -1.72
N ALA A 33 13.23 7.14 -0.50
CA ALA A 33 13.17 5.97 0.38
C ALA A 33 11.74 5.62 0.77
N SER A 34 10.89 6.64 0.99
CA SER A 34 9.50 6.40 1.35
C SER A 34 8.71 5.77 0.20
N ILE A 35 8.97 6.20 -1.02
CA ILE A 35 8.33 5.63 -2.20
C ILE A 35 8.72 4.16 -2.37
N LYS A 36 10.00 3.83 -2.21
CA LYS A 36 10.48 2.45 -2.28
C LYS A 36 9.82 1.58 -1.21
N THR A 37 9.73 2.08 0.01
CA THR A 37 9.11 1.36 1.12
C THR A 37 7.62 1.13 0.86
N LEU A 38 6.92 2.15 0.38
CA LEU A 38 5.50 2.01 0.06
C LEU A 38 5.27 0.98 -1.04
N CYS A 39 6.05 1.03 -2.12
CA CYS A 39 5.93 0.07 -3.21
C CYS A 39 6.16 -1.36 -2.74
N ARG A 40 7.18 -1.57 -1.91
CA ARG A 40 7.45 -2.88 -1.33
C ARG A 40 6.28 -3.37 -0.48
N ASP A 41 5.77 -2.50 0.38
CA ASP A 41 4.66 -2.85 1.27
C ASP A 41 3.39 -3.16 0.49
N MET A 42 3.14 -2.43 -0.61
CA MET A 42 2.00 -2.70 -1.48
C MET A 42 2.09 -4.10 -2.08
N VAL A 43 3.26 -4.47 -2.59
CA VAL A 43 3.46 -5.79 -3.21
C VAL A 43 3.35 -6.89 -2.16
N GLU A 44 3.99 -6.71 -1.00
CA GLU A 44 3.91 -7.68 0.09
C GLU A 44 2.47 -7.89 0.57
N TYR A 45 1.73 -6.80 0.72
CA TYR A 45 0.33 -6.87 1.11
C TYR A 45 -0.51 -7.58 0.04
N ALA A 46 -0.28 -7.27 -1.23
CA ALA A 46 -1.02 -7.89 -2.32
C ALA A 46 -0.76 -9.39 -2.40
N GLU A 47 0.48 -9.81 -2.20
CA GLU A 47 0.84 -11.22 -2.18
C GLU A 47 0.21 -11.95 -1.00
N GLU A 48 0.22 -11.34 0.18
CA GLU A 48 -0.40 -11.89 1.38
C GLU A 48 -1.92 -11.98 1.21
N TYR A 49 -2.53 -10.94 0.65
CA TYR A 49 -3.96 -10.92 0.38
C TYR A 49 -4.37 -12.08 -0.53
N ARG A 50 -3.63 -12.28 -1.60
CA ARG A 50 -3.86 -13.36 -2.55
C ARG A 50 -3.73 -14.72 -1.88
N LYS A 51 -2.70 -14.88 -1.07
CA LYS A 51 -2.42 -16.13 -0.36
C LYS A 51 -3.53 -16.48 0.63
N GLU A 52 -4.06 -15.47 1.32
CA GLU A 52 -5.09 -15.62 2.34
C GLU A 52 -6.42 -15.00 1.88
N PHE A 53 -6.74 -15.17 0.61
CA PHE A 53 -7.89 -14.51 0.00
C PHE A 53 -9.20 -14.78 0.74
N ALA A 54 -9.44 -16.03 1.15
CA ALA A 54 -10.68 -16.39 1.84
C ALA A 54 -10.86 -15.64 3.16
N VAL A 55 -9.75 -15.36 3.85
CA VAL A 55 -9.75 -14.62 5.12
C VAL A 55 -9.97 -13.13 4.87
N TYR A 56 -9.13 -12.52 4.02
CA TYR A 56 -9.17 -11.08 3.80
C TYR A 56 -10.45 -10.63 3.11
N SER A 57 -10.95 -11.39 2.14
CA SER A 57 -12.16 -11.02 1.42
C SER A 57 -13.43 -11.12 2.28
N ALA A 58 -13.38 -11.84 3.39
CA ALA A 58 -14.50 -11.95 4.33
C ALA A 58 -14.58 -10.77 5.31
N VAL A 59 -13.51 -9.97 5.43
CA VAL A 59 -13.49 -8.80 6.31
C VAL A 59 -13.95 -7.59 5.50
N PRO A 60 -15.04 -6.89 5.89
CA PRO A 60 -15.60 -5.80 5.09
C PRO A 60 -14.58 -4.73 4.65
N ASN A 61 -13.72 -4.29 5.57
CA ASN A 61 -12.71 -3.28 5.26
C ASN A 61 -11.66 -3.78 4.27
N ARG A 62 -11.37 -5.07 4.29
CA ARG A 62 -10.38 -5.68 3.42
C ARG A 62 -10.96 -6.15 2.10
N ALA A 63 -12.24 -6.49 2.08
CA ALA A 63 -12.90 -6.92 0.85
C ALA A 63 -12.83 -5.84 -0.25
N ALA A 64 -12.88 -4.58 0.16
CA ALA A 64 -12.80 -3.45 -0.76
C ALA A 64 -11.43 -3.34 -1.43
N HIS A 65 -10.40 -3.99 -0.89
CA HIS A 65 -9.05 -3.96 -1.45
C HIS A 65 -8.84 -4.93 -2.61
N ALA A 66 -9.75 -5.88 -2.83
CA ALA A 66 -9.58 -6.93 -3.84
C ALA A 66 -9.24 -6.39 -5.24
N PRO A 67 -9.95 -5.40 -5.80
CA PRO A 67 -9.59 -4.88 -7.12
C PRO A 67 -8.24 -4.17 -7.14
N LEU A 68 -7.84 -3.55 -6.04
CA LEU A 68 -6.53 -2.88 -5.93
C LEU A 68 -5.41 -3.91 -5.89
N VAL A 69 -5.60 -4.98 -5.14
CA VAL A 69 -4.64 -6.10 -5.05
C VAL A 69 -4.44 -6.72 -6.43
N GLU A 70 -5.52 -6.96 -7.16
CA GLU A 70 -5.46 -7.52 -8.52
C GLU A 70 -4.65 -6.63 -9.44
N GLU A 71 -4.86 -5.31 -9.36
CA GLU A 71 -4.13 -4.33 -10.15
C GLU A 71 -2.63 -4.36 -9.85
N ILE A 72 -2.27 -4.44 -8.57
CA ILE A 72 -0.87 -4.50 -8.15
C ILE A 72 -0.20 -5.76 -8.68
N LEU A 73 -0.85 -6.91 -8.54
CA LEU A 73 -0.29 -8.19 -8.94
C LEU A 73 -0.13 -8.30 -10.47
N THR A 74 -1.03 -7.69 -11.23
CA THR A 74 -0.92 -7.66 -12.69
C THR A 74 0.15 -6.69 -13.18
N ALA A 75 0.41 -5.62 -12.45
CA ALA A 75 1.41 -4.63 -12.82
C ALA A 75 2.83 -5.06 -12.44
N THR A 76 2.98 -6.03 -11.52
CA THR A 76 4.28 -6.50 -11.06
C THR A 76 4.83 -7.53 -12.04
N PRO A 77 6.07 -7.36 -12.54
CA PRO A 77 6.69 -8.32 -13.46
C PRO A 77 6.89 -9.69 -12.85
#